data_f2b133d9c9fea583758e4053aa14aaa4
#
_entry.id   f2b133d9c9fea583758e4053aa14aaa4
#
_cell.length_a   1.000
_cell.length_b   1.000
_cell.length_c   1.000
_cell.angle_alpha   90.00
_cell.angle_beta   90.00
_cell.angle_gamma   90.00
#
_symmetry.space_group_name_H-M   'P 1'
#
loop_
_entity.id
_entity.type
_entity.pdbx_description
1 polymer ?
#
loop_
_entity_poly.entity_id
_entity_poly.type
_entity_poly.pdbx_seq_one_letter_code
_entity_poly.pdbx_strand_id
1 'polypeptide(L)'
;QYLIAIGDADGPREPWLGIDRYPVQIDTELATHIMNFGFDRGFDWAVAKNITLEHGTMIPVHFAVKPNESGIKSIPIYTASGVEPLLRSRRAYELGQMIGQAVAAYEGAERVAIFGTGGISHWVGTAEMGQVNEEFDRMVLDKVAAGDVEALIAMSDEYLIETAGNGSLEIRNWIMAMGAVGAKGAELICYEPIPEWICGMGVAELKLAG
;
A
#
# COMPACT_ATOMS: atom_id res chain seq x y z
N GLN A 1 -3.95 -5.18 13.19
CA GLN A 1 -4.50 -4.90 11.87
C GLN A 1 -3.47 -4.27 10.91
N TYR A 2 -2.34 -3.84 11.42
CA TYR A 2 -1.20 -3.35 10.64
C TYR A 2 0.11 -3.72 11.31
N LEU A 3 1.15 -3.89 10.48
CA LEU A 3 2.46 -4.34 10.89
C LEU A 3 3.53 -3.46 10.26
N ILE A 4 4.59 -3.16 11.00
CA ILE A 4 5.79 -2.50 10.49
C ILE A 4 7.00 -3.43 10.62
N ALA A 5 7.82 -3.52 9.56
CA ALA A 5 9.07 -4.26 9.60
C ALA A 5 10.21 -3.33 10.06
N ILE A 6 10.95 -3.76 11.10
CA ILE A 6 12.05 -2.99 11.71
C ILE A 6 13.38 -3.76 11.77
N GLY A 7 13.44 -4.94 11.19
CA GLY A 7 14.63 -5.81 11.28
C GLY A 7 14.94 -6.47 9.94
N ASP A 8 15.35 -7.73 9.97
CA ASP A 8 15.75 -8.45 8.76
C ASP A 8 14.56 -8.72 7.84
N ALA A 9 14.75 -8.50 6.54
CA ALA A 9 13.77 -8.80 5.52
C ALA A 9 14.42 -9.44 4.30
N ASP A 10 13.71 -10.34 3.67
CA ASP A 10 14.07 -10.92 2.40
C ASP A 10 12.80 -11.22 1.58
N GLY A 11 12.95 -11.53 0.31
CA GLY A 11 11.84 -11.87 -0.57
C GLY A 11 12.30 -12.12 -2.00
N PRO A 12 11.38 -12.49 -2.88
CA PRO A 12 9.94 -12.68 -2.62
C PRO A 12 9.60 -14.01 -1.91
N ARG A 13 8.44 -14.04 -1.29
CA ARG A 13 7.84 -15.25 -0.73
C ARG A 13 7.37 -16.21 -1.83
N GLU A 14 6.92 -15.65 -2.95
CA GLU A 14 6.25 -16.34 -4.02
C GLU A 14 7.21 -16.73 -5.15
N PRO A 15 7.48 -18.04 -5.35
CA PRO A 15 8.39 -18.51 -6.40
C PRO A 15 7.83 -18.30 -7.82
N TRP A 16 6.51 -18.15 -7.98
CA TRP A 16 5.87 -17.94 -9.29
C TRP A 16 6.20 -16.58 -9.92
N LEU A 17 6.72 -15.62 -9.15
CA LEU A 17 7.20 -14.33 -9.67
C LEU A 17 8.43 -14.46 -10.57
N GLY A 18 9.16 -15.57 -10.51
CA GLY A 18 10.40 -15.74 -11.27
C GLY A 18 11.53 -14.81 -10.83
N ILE A 19 11.43 -14.24 -9.64
CA ILE A 19 12.45 -13.39 -9.01
C ILE A 19 13.15 -14.23 -7.94
N ASP A 20 14.47 -14.32 -8.00
CA ASP A 20 15.26 -14.99 -6.98
C ASP A 20 15.10 -14.26 -5.63
N ARG A 21 15.02 -15.01 -4.55
CA ARG A 21 14.94 -14.46 -3.20
C ARG A 21 16.24 -13.78 -2.81
N TYR A 22 16.16 -12.56 -2.32
CA TYR A 22 17.31 -11.77 -1.88
C TYR A 22 16.97 -10.93 -0.63
N PRO A 23 18.00 -10.56 0.18
CA PRO A 23 17.82 -9.66 1.32
C PRO A 23 17.39 -8.26 0.87
N VAL A 24 16.43 -7.67 1.58
CA VAL A 24 15.98 -6.28 1.40
C VAL A 24 16.43 -5.46 2.58
N GLN A 25 17.19 -4.40 2.31
CA GLN A 25 17.67 -3.51 3.38
C GLN A 25 16.53 -2.69 3.95
N ILE A 26 16.32 -2.81 5.25
CA ILE A 26 15.34 -2.02 5.99
C ILE A 26 16.00 -0.77 6.56
N ASP A 27 15.32 0.39 6.44
CA ASP A 27 15.69 1.57 7.20
C ASP A 27 15.19 1.45 8.64
N THR A 28 15.95 0.74 9.46
CA THR A 28 15.58 0.40 10.84
C THR A 28 15.44 1.64 11.71
N GLU A 29 16.22 2.68 11.47
CA GLU A 29 16.16 3.93 12.25
C GLU A 29 14.87 4.68 11.99
N LEU A 30 14.54 4.94 10.74
CA LEU A 30 13.28 5.59 10.37
C LEU A 30 12.07 4.71 10.70
N ALA A 31 12.15 3.39 10.48
CA ALA A 31 11.08 2.45 10.83
C ALA A 31 10.79 2.45 12.33
N THR A 32 11.84 2.46 13.16
CA THR A 32 11.72 2.54 14.63
C THR A 32 11.15 3.89 15.07
N HIS A 33 11.55 4.98 14.40
CA HIS A 33 10.98 6.31 14.65
C HIS A 33 9.48 6.34 14.35
N ILE A 34 9.05 5.85 13.16
CA ILE A 34 7.63 5.77 12.79
C ILE A 34 6.84 4.92 13.79
N MET A 35 7.40 3.79 14.20
CA MET A 35 6.78 2.89 15.18
C MET A 35 6.54 3.60 16.51
N ASN A 36 7.57 4.23 17.09
CA ASN A 36 7.46 4.91 18.38
C ASN A 36 6.55 6.14 18.29
N PHE A 37 6.66 6.92 17.22
CA PHE A 37 5.78 8.05 16.95
C PHE A 37 4.31 7.62 16.91
N GLY A 38 4.04 6.43 16.36
CA GLY A 38 2.71 5.82 16.34
C GLY A 38 2.24 5.39 17.72
N PHE A 39 3.07 4.69 18.50
CA PHE A 39 2.73 4.30 19.88
C PHE A 39 2.34 5.50 20.74
N ASP A 40 3.08 6.59 20.65
CA ASP A 40 2.79 7.82 21.39
C ASP A 40 1.44 8.47 21.01
N ARG A 41 0.85 8.04 19.88
CA ARG A 41 -0.42 8.55 19.34
C ARG A 41 -1.54 7.52 19.27
N GLY A 42 -1.37 6.38 19.97
CA GLY A 42 -2.37 5.33 20.06
C GLY A 42 -2.49 4.47 18.79
N PHE A 43 -1.40 4.32 18.04
CA PHE A 43 -1.28 3.35 16.94
C PHE A 43 -0.47 2.15 17.40
N ASP A 44 -1.15 1.07 17.75
CA ASP A 44 -0.53 -0.15 18.26
C ASP A 44 -0.08 -1.05 17.11
N TRP A 45 1.20 -1.00 16.81
CA TRP A 45 1.82 -1.80 15.76
C TRP A 45 2.01 -3.26 16.15
N ALA A 46 1.71 -4.18 15.23
CA ALA A 46 2.44 -5.44 15.17
C ALA A 46 3.83 -5.15 14.59
N VAL A 47 4.86 -5.78 15.16
CA VAL A 47 6.26 -5.48 14.80
C VAL A 47 6.95 -6.73 14.29
N ALA A 48 7.51 -6.67 13.07
CA ALA A 48 8.31 -7.74 12.51
C ALA A 48 9.81 -7.40 12.65
N LYS A 49 10.54 -8.27 13.33
CA LYS A 49 12.01 -8.24 13.39
C LYS A 49 12.68 -9.18 12.38
N ASN A 50 11.88 -10.05 11.78
CA ASN A 50 12.26 -10.88 10.65
C ASN A 50 11.00 -11.16 9.81
N ILE A 51 11.07 -10.95 8.51
CA ILE A 51 9.92 -11.11 7.62
C ILE A 51 10.35 -11.53 6.21
N THR A 52 9.60 -12.43 5.61
CA THR A 52 9.69 -12.70 4.17
C THR A 52 8.61 -11.92 3.46
N LEU A 53 9.03 -11.03 2.57
CA LEU A 53 8.18 -10.09 1.83
C LEU A 53 7.45 -10.80 0.68
N GLU A 54 6.21 -10.43 0.47
CA GLU A 54 5.34 -10.92 -0.59
C GLU A 54 5.36 -9.98 -1.82
N HIS A 55 4.66 -10.38 -2.89
CA HIS A 55 4.67 -9.71 -4.20
C HIS A 55 4.29 -8.22 -4.15
N GLY A 56 3.31 -7.82 -3.33
CA GLY A 56 2.87 -6.42 -3.23
C GLY A 56 3.98 -5.48 -2.77
N THR A 57 4.93 -5.98 -1.98
CA THR A 57 6.15 -5.26 -1.59
C THR A 57 7.29 -5.52 -2.58
N MET A 58 7.50 -6.76 -2.98
CA MET A 58 8.69 -7.13 -3.76
C MET A 58 8.65 -6.64 -5.20
N ILE A 59 7.48 -6.52 -5.83
CA ILE A 59 7.39 -5.97 -7.19
C ILE A 59 7.90 -4.53 -7.26
N PRO A 60 7.39 -3.56 -6.47
CA PRO A 60 7.95 -2.21 -6.49
C PRO A 60 9.40 -2.16 -5.99
N VAL A 61 9.79 -2.96 -5.02
CA VAL A 61 11.18 -3.03 -4.56
C VAL A 61 12.12 -3.51 -5.67
N HIS A 62 11.74 -4.57 -6.39
CA HIS A 62 12.59 -5.16 -7.42
C HIS A 62 12.70 -4.27 -8.67
N PHE A 63 11.57 -3.73 -9.16
CA PHE A 63 11.53 -3.03 -10.45
C PHE A 63 11.76 -1.52 -10.33
N ALA A 64 11.28 -0.88 -9.25
CA ALA A 64 11.37 0.57 -9.09
C ALA A 64 12.50 1.00 -8.14
N VAL A 65 12.59 0.41 -6.94
CA VAL A 65 13.62 0.78 -5.95
C VAL A 65 14.98 0.25 -6.33
N LYS A 66 15.06 -1.02 -6.76
CA LYS A 66 16.33 -1.71 -7.14
C LYS A 66 17.42 -1.53 -6.08
N PRO A 67 17.23 -2.02 -4.85
CA PRO A 67 18.08 -1.66 -3.69
C PRO A 67 19.55 -2.04 -3.88
N ASN A 68 19.86 -3.09 -4.63
CA ASN A 68 21.24 -3.50 -4.94
C ASN A 68 21.97 -2.51 -5.87
N GLU A 69 21.26 -1.69 -6.63
CA GLU A 69 21.81 -0.68 -7.53
C GLU A 69 21.75 0.72 -6.90
N SER A 70 20.61 1.05 -6.26
CA SER A 70 20.34 2.38 -5.73
C SER A 70 20.88 2.61 -4.32
N GLY A 71 21.03 1.55 -3.53
CA GLY A 71 21.33 1.66 -2.09
C GLY A 71 20.15 2.19 -1.24
N ILE A 72 18.96 2.37 -1.86
CA ILE A 72 17.76 2.86 -1.16
C ILE A 72 17.21 1.77 -0.25
N LYS A 73 17.01 2.12 1.02
CA LYS A 73 16.40 1.25 2.01
C LYS A 73 14.86 1.31 1.92
N SER A 74 14.20 0.27 2.39
CA SER A 74 12.74 0.16 2.38
C SER A 74 12.17 0.03 3.80
N ILE A 75 10.90 0.39 3.98
CA ILE A 75 10.15 0.15 5.22
C ILE A 75 8.82 -0.50 4.82
N PRO A 76 8.75 -1.83 4.84
CA PRO A 76 7.50 -2.54 4.57
C PRO A 76 6.48 -2.28 5.69
N ILE A 77 5.29 -1.84 5.30
CA ILE A 77 4.14 -1.68 6.18
C ILE A 77 2.99 -2.49 5.60
N TYR A 78 2.51 -3.46 6.37
CA TYR A 78 1.42 -4.34 5.98
C TYR A 78 0.13 -3.96 6.68
N THR A 79 -0.97 -4.04 5.95
CA THR A 79 -2.31 -3.82 6.49
C THR A 79 -3.19 -5.04 6.25
N ALA A 80 -4.09 -5.32 7.19
CA ALA A 80 -5.13 -6.32 7.02
C ALA A 80 -6.22 -5.78 6.08
N SER A 81 -5.91 -5.70 4.78
CA SER A 81 -6.85 -5.21 3.76
C SER A 81 -7.86 -6.29 3.37
N GLY A 82 -7.42 -7.49 3.02
CA GLY A 82 -8.27 -8.60 2.60
C GLY A 82 -8.38 -9.77 3.59
N VAL A 83 -7.82 -9.65 4.81
CA VAL A 83 -7.81 -10.70 5.83
C VAL A 83 -8.46 -10.20 7.12
N GLU A 84 -9.43 -10.95 7.62
CA GLU A 84 -10.11 -10.61 8.89
C GLU A 84 -9.18 -10.71 10.10
N PRO A 85 -9.32 -9.77 11.06
CA PRO A 85 -10.22 -8.62 11.10
C PRO A 85 -9.70 -7.46 10.24
N LEU A 86 -10.55 -6.96 9.33
CA LEU A 86 -10.19 -5.94 8.34
C LEU A 86 -9.82 -4.59 8.98
N LEU A 87 -8.80 -3.94 8.43
CA LEU A 87 -8.50 -2.54 8.75
C LEU A 87 -9.56 -1.63 8.08
N ARG A 88 -10.27 -0.82 8.84
CA ARG A 88 -11.27 0.10 8.30
C ARG A 88 -10.62 1.21 7.46
N SER A 89 -11.27 1.61 6.35
CA SER A 89 -10.73 2.62 5.41
C SER A 89 -10.38 3.94 6.10
N ARG A 90 -11.23 4.42 7.03
CA ARG A 90 -10.93 5.61 7.86
C ARG A 90 -9.64 5.42 8.66
N ARG A 91 -9.46 4.24 9.26
CA ARG A 91 -8.28 3.96 10.07
C ARG A 91 -7.01 3.83 9.20
N ALA A 92 -7.14 3.32 7.98
CA ALA A 92 -6.04 3.32 7.00
C ALA A 92 -5.59 4.75 6.65
N TYR A 93 -6.55 5.67 6.44
CA TYR A 93 -6.25 7.09 6.20
C TYR A 93 -5.53 7.74 7.39
N GLU A 94 -6.06 7.55 8.61
CA GLU A 94 -5.44 8.06 9.85
C GLU A 94 -4.04 7.50 10.08
N LEU A 95 -3.85 6.20 9.80
CA LEU A 95 -2.53 5.58 9.84
C LEU A 95 -1.57 6.24 8.85
N GLY A 96 -2.03 6.50 7.62
CA GLY A 96 -1.26 7.25 6.64
C GLY A 96 -0.87 8.64 7.14
N GLN A 97 -1.82 9.42 7.66
CA GLN A 97 -1.55 10.75 8.22
C GLN A 97 -0.50 10.70 9.34
N MET A 98 -0.59 9.70 10.23
CA MET A 98 0.39 9.51 11.30
C MET A 98 1.78 9.19 10.73
N ILE A 99 1.87 8.31 9.70
CA ILE A 99 3.13 8.00 9.03
C ILE A 99 3.74 9.26 8.41
N GLY A 100 2.96 10.05 7.67
CA GLY A 100 3.43 11.30 7.09
C GLY A 100 3.95 12.30 8.13
N GLN A 101 3.26 12.43 9.26
CA GLN A 101 3.70 13.26 10.39
C GLN A 101 5.00 12.73 11.02
N ALA A 102 5.13 11.41 11.16
CA ALA A 102 6.36 10.81 11.68
C ALA A 102 7.55 11.07 10.76
N VAL A 103 7.36 10.90 9.44
CA VAL A 103 8.40 11.18 8.44
C VAL A 103 8.80 12.65 8.48
N ALA A 104 7.84 13.58 8.55
CA ALA A 104 8.10 15.01 8.62
C ALA A 104 8.83 15.44 9.91
N ALA A 105 8.66 14.70 11.00
CA ALA A 105 9.32 14.93 12.28
C ALA A 105 10.71 14.26 12.40
N TYR A 106 11.12 13.47 11.40
CA TYR A 106 12.39 12.76 11.43
C TYR A 106 13.51 13.57 10.79
N GLU A 107 14.53 13.88 11.55
CA GLU A 107 15.66 14.74 11.11
C GLU A 107 16.70 13.99 10.26
N GLY A 108 16.62 12.65 10.18
CA GLY A 108 17.62 11.81 9.51
C GLY A 108 17.33 11.50 8.03
N ALA A 109 16.15 11.84 7.50
CA ALA A 109 15.76 11.53 6.12
C ALA A 109 15.67 12.78 5.25
N GLU A 110 16.43 12.81 4.15
CA GLU A 110 16.36 13.93 3.18
C GLU A 110 15.18 13.77 2.21
N ARG A 111 14.88 12.54 1.80
CA ARG A 111 13.81 12.21 0.85
C ARG A 111 13.19 10.85 1.18
N VAL A 112 11.87 10.82 1.27
CA VAL A 112 11.10 9.59 1.48
C VAL A 112 10.04 9.47 0.39
N ALA A 113 10.01 8.34 -0.33
CA ALA A 113 8.94 8.01 -1.25
C ALA A 113 7.97 7.02 -0.59
N ILE A 114 6.69 7.17 -0.84
CA ILE A 114 5.63 6.32 -0.29
C ILE A 114 4.89 5.63 -1.45
N PHE A 115 4.80 4.31 -1.39
CA PHE A 115 4.05 3.49 -2.33
C PHE A 115 2.82 2.92 -1.63
N GLY A 116 1.62 3.23 -2.12
CA GLY A 116 0.39 2.52 -1.78
C GLY A 116 0.17 1.44 -2.82
N THR A 117 0.44 0.19 -2.47
CA THR A 117 0.36 -0.96 -3.38
C THR A 117 -0.96 -1.70 -3.25
N GLY A 118 -1.34 -2.43 -4.28
CA GLY A 118 -2.56 -3.20 -4.33
C GLY A 118 -3.35 -2.92 -5.60
N GLY A 119 -4.04 -3.94 -6.11
CA GLY A 119 -4.93 -3.83 -7.26
C GLY A 119 -6.23 -3.09 -6.95
N ILE A 120 -7.05 -2.84 -7.97
CA ILE A 120 -8.35 -2.20 -7.80
C ILE A 120 -9.43 -3.28 -7.76
N SER A 121 -10.15 -3.56 -8.86
CA SER A 121 -11.08 -4.67 -8.85
C SER A 121 -10.37 -6.00 -9.09
N HIS A 122 -10.60 -6.98 -8.22
CA HIS A 122 -10.18 -8.36 -8.43
C HIS A 122 -10.83 -9.31 -7.42
N TRP A 123 -11.04 -10.55 -7.88
CA TRP A 123 -11.63 -11.63 -7.10
C TRP A 123 -10.57 -12.68 -6.81
N VAL A 124 -10.17 -12.81 -5.54
CA VAL A 124 -9.08 -13.70 -5.13
C VAL A 124 -9.65 -14.99 -4.55
N GLY A 125 -9.36 -16.13 -5.20
CA GLY A 125 -9.75 -17.44 -4.69
C GLY A 125 -11.26 -17.72 -4.73
N THR A 126 -12.01 -17.04 -5.60
CA THR A 126 -13.46 -17.22 -5.81
C THR A 126 -13.73 -17.76 -7.21
N ALA A 127 -15.00 -18.09 -7.49
CA ALA A 127 -15.41 -18.56 -8.82
C ALA A 127 -15.28 -17.46 -9.90
N GLU A 128 -15.27 -16.21 -9.48
CA GLU A 128 -15.19 -15.02 -10.34
C GLU A 128 -13.74 -14.60 -10.62
N MET A 129 -12.74 -15.37 -10.14
CA MET A 129 -11.33 -15.05 -10.34
C MET A 129 -11.00 -14.85 -11.83
N GLY A 130 -10.36 -13.71 -12.16
CA GLY A 130 -10.09 -13.27 -13.53
C GLY A 130 -11.06 -12.23 -14.05
N GLN A 131 -12.16 -11.95 -13.35
CA GLN A 131 -13.01 -10.81 -13.67
C GLN A 131 -12.33 -9.50 -13.28
N VAL A 132 -12.60 -8.45 -14.06
CA VAL A 132 -12.19 -7.06 -13.80
C VAL A 132 -13.40 -6.16 -14.02
N ASN A 133 -13.67 -5.26 -13.10
CA ASN A 133 -14.74 -4.28 -13.22
C ASN A 133 -14.16 -2.90 -13.60
N GLU A 134 -13.98 -2.67 -14.89
CA GLU A 134 -13.40 -1.43 -15.40
C GLU A 134 -14.17 -0.17 -14.99
N GLU A 135 -15.49 -0.23 -14.92
CA GLU A 135 -16.32 0.92 -14.53
C GLU A 135 -16.02 1.32 -13.07
N PHE A 136 -15.96 0.33 -12.19
CA PHE A 136 -15.57 0.54 -10.79
C PHE A 136 -14.14 1.08 -10.68
N ASP A 137 -13.20 0.48 -11.42
CA ASP A 137 -11.79 0.86 -11.38
C ASP A 137 -11.61 2.33 -11.81
N ARG A 138 -12.24 2.75 -12.91
CA ARG A 138 -12.21 4.13 -13.38
C ARG A 138 -12.83 5.08 -12.36
N MET A 139 -13.94 4.71 -11.76
CA MET A 139 -14.57 5.50 -10.70
C MET A 139 -13.64 5.70 -9.50
N VAL A 140 -12.90 4.66 -9.07
CA VAL A 140 -11.90 4.76 -7.99
C VAL A 140 -10.76 5.69 -8.40
N LEU A 141 -10.21 5.50 -9.61
CA LEU A 141 -9.12 6.32 -10.14
C LEU A 141 -9.50 7.80 -10.29
N ASP A 142 -10.73 8.09 -10.72
CA ASP A 142 -11.25 9.47 -10.78
C ASP A 142 -11.29 10.12 -9.40
N LYS A 143 -11.69 9.37 -8.36
CA LYS A 143 -11.67 9.87 -6.98
C LYS A 143 -10.25 10.11 -6.47
N VAL A 144 -9.32 9.21 -6.79
CA VAL A 144 -7.90 9.40 -6.47
C VAL A 144 -7.35 10.64 -7.19
N ALA A 145 -7.63 10.78 -8.49
CA ALA A 145 -7.19 11.93 -9.28
C ALA A 145 -7.75 13.27 -8.75
N ALA A 146 -8.99 13.26 -8.28
CA ALA A 146 -9.64 14.42 -7.67
C ALA A 146 -9.18 14.70 -6.21
N GLY A 147 -8.47 13.78 -5.57
CA GLY A 147 -8.15 13.86 -4.13
C GLY A 147 -9.35 13.64 -3.21
N ASP A 148 -10.43 13.04 -3.74
CA ASP A 148 -11.67 12.79 -3.00
C ASP A 148 -11.56 11.55 -2.12
N VAL A 149 -10.69 11.62 -1.12
CA VAL A 149 -10.43 10.53 -0.19
C VAL A 149 -11.65 10.19 0.67
N GLU A 150 -12.51 11.18 0.96
CA GLU A 150 -13.71 10.95 1.77
C GLU A 150 -14.72 10.05 1.02
N ALA A 151 -14.86 10.20 -0.29
CA ALA A 151 -15.68 9.30 -1.09
C ALA A 151 -15.13 7.87 -1.14
N LEU A 152 -13.79 7.69 -1.17
CA LEU A 152 -13.17 6.38 -1.08
C LEU A 152 -13.39 5.73 0.30
N ILE A 153 -13.25 6.50 1.36
CA ILE A 153 -13.46 6.04 2.74
C ILE A 153 -14.93 5.66 3.00
N ALA A 154 -15.86 6.33 2.34
CA ALA A 154 -17.30 6.10 2.51
C ALA A 154 -17.79 4.79 1.85
N MET A 155 -16.99 4.15 1.00
CA MET A 155 -17.34 2.85 0.42
C MET A 155 -17.31 1.78 1.52
N SER A 156 -18.43 1.06 1.70
CA SER A 156 -18.48 -0.02 2.68
C SER A 156 -17.73 -1.27 2.18
N ASP A 157 -17.31 -2.11 3.10
CA ASP A 157 -16.61 -3.36 2.77
C ASP A 157 -17.50 -4.27 1.92
N GLU A 158 -18.80 -4.32 2.24
CA GLU A 158 -19.80 -5.08 1.50
C GLU A 158 -19.92 -4.57 0.06
N TYR A 159 -20.03 -3.25 -0.13
CA TYR A 159 -20.11 -2.65 -1.46
C TYR A 159 -18.86 -2.98 -2.30
N LEU A 160 -17.68 -2.87 -1.72
CA LEU A 160 -16.42 -3.18 -2.39
C LEU A 160 -16.36 -4.64 -2.82
N ILE A 161 -16.69 -5.57 -1.91
CA ILE A 161 -16.65 -7.01 -2.20
C ILE A 161 -17.67 -7.40 -3.26
N GLU A 162 -18.91 -6.91 -3.17
CA GLU A 162 -19.98 -7.24 -4.10
C GLU A 162 -19.75 -6.66 -5.50
N THR A 163 -19.18 -5.44 -5.57
CA THR A 163 -19.03 -4.71 -6.83
C THR A 163 -17.72 -5.05 -7.55
N ALA A 164 -16.64 -5.26 -6.80
CA ALA A 164 -15.29 -5.31 -7.36
C ALA A 164 -14.42 -6.46 -6.82
N GLY A 165 -15.01 -7.37 -6.05
CA GLY A 165 -14.32 -8.54 -5.50
C GLY A 165 -13.61 -8.28 -4.18
N ASN A 166 -13.30 -9.36 -3.47
CA ASN A 166 -12.64 -9.29 -2.17
C ASN A 166 -11.24 -8.65 -2.20
N GLY A 167 -10.57 -8.69 -3.33
CA GLY A 167 -9.27 -8.04 -3.53
C GLY A 167 -9.37 -6.51 -3.59
N SER A 168 -10.52 -5.95 -4.01
CA SER A 168 -10.72 -4.49 -4.07
C SER A 168 -10.55 -3.78 -2.72
N LEU A 169 -10.60 -4.53 -1.62
CA LEU A 169 -10.31 -4.02 -0.28
C LEU A 169 -8.87 -3.46 -0.15
N GLU A 170 -7.99 -3.77 -1.09
CA GLU A 170 -6.62 -3.23 -1.14
C GLU A 170 -6.56 -1.74 -1.47
N ILE A 171 -7.65 -1.12 -1.95
CA ILE A 171 -7.74 0.35 -2.09
C ILE A 171 -7.43 1.09 -0.78
N ARG A 172 -7.50 0.41 0.36
CA ARG A 172 -7.08 0.95 1.66
C ARG A 172 -5.61 1.35 1.69
N ASN A 173 -4.75 0.67 0.93
CA ASN A 173 -3.35 1.03 0.82
C ASN A 173 -3.17 2.34 0.03
N TRP A 174 -4.00 2.56 -1.00
CA TRP A 174 -4.06 3.84 -1.72
C TRP A 174 -4.55 4.96 -0.80
N ILE A 175 -5.63 4.72 -0.05
CA ILE A 175 -6.16 5.66 0.94
C ILE A 175 -5.10 6.01 2.00
N MET A 176 -4.32 5.02 2.45
CA MET A 176 -3.23 5.22 3.40
C MET A 176 -2.12 6.08 2.79
N ALA A 177 -1.70 5.82 1.55
CA ALA A 177 -0.72 6.65 0.85
C ALA A 177 -1.21 8.09 0.66
N MET A 178 -2.49 8.29 0.27
CA MET A 178 -3.10 9.62 0.17
C MET A 178 -3.06 10.36 1.52
N GLY A 179 -3.33 9.66 2.62
CA GLY A 179 -3.23 10.21 3.96
C GLY A 179 -1.80 10.62 4.33
N ALA A 180 -0.82 9.78 3.99
CA ALA A 180 0.57 9.98 4.35
C ALA A 180 1.20 11.23 3.69
N VAL A 181 0.81 11.54 2.48
CA VAL A 181 1.33 12.71 1.74
C VAL A 181 0.38 13.91 1.77
N GLY A 182 -0.80 13.79 2.41
CA GLY A 182 -1.83 14.83 2.39
C GLY A 182 -2.29 15.15 0.96
N ALA A 183 -2.48 14.13 0.14
CA ALA A 183 -2.72 14.25 -1.30
C ALA A 183 -3.88 15.20 -1.62
N LYS A 184 -3.64 16.11 -2.57
CA LYS A 184 -4.65 17.04 -3.12
C LYS A 184 -5.19 16.59 -4.47
N GLY A 185 -4.85 15.39 -4.89
CA GLY A 185 -5.19 14.75 -6.14
C GLY A 185 -4.06 13.87 -6.61
N ALA A 186 -4.18 13.39 -7.83
CA ALA A 186 -3.15 12.58 -8.48
C ALA A 186 -3.11 12.83 -9.98
N GLU A 187 -2.00 12.48 -10.59
CA GLU A 187 -1.90 12.26 -12.03
C GLU A 187 -1.99 10.77 -12.31
N LEU A 188 -3.00 10.37 -13.09
CA LEU A 188 -3.12 9.00 -13.53
C LEU A 188 -2.10 8.73 -14.63
N ILE A 189 -1.13 7.85 -14.35
CA ILE A 189 -0.06 7.49 -15.30
C ILE A 189 -0.58 6.44 -16.28
N CYS A 190 -1.20 5.38 -15.79
CA CYS A 190 -1.80 4.35 -16.61
C CYS A 190 -2.88 3.57 -15.85
N TYR A 191 -3.74 2.93 -16.62
CA TYR A 191 -4.68 1.93 -16.14
C TYR A 191 -4.86 0.88 -17.23
N GLU A 192 -4.85 -0.39 -16.83
CA GLU A 192 -5.13 -1.51 -17.72
C GLU A 192 -5.88 -2.61 -16.98
N PRO A 193 -7.01 -3.11 -17.54
CA PRO A 193 -7.64 -4.31 -17.05
C PRO A 193 -6.84 -5.51 -17.54
N ILE A 194 -6.31 -6.34 -16.62
CA ILE A 194 -5.46 -7.48 -16.97
C ILE A 194 -6.06 -8.76 -16.38
N PRO A 195 -7.00 -9.40 -17.09
CA PRO A 195 -7.63 -10.65 -16.62
C PRO A 195 -6.63 -11.77 -16.34
N GLU A 196 -5.50 -11.81 -17.07
CA GLU A 196 -4.43 -12.78 -16.86
C GLU A 196 -3.71 -12.58 -15.51
N TRP A 197 -3.72 -11.36 -14.99
CA TRP A 197 -3.24 -11.02 -13.65
C TRP A 197 -4.39 -10.91 -12.64
N ILE A 198 -5.58 -11.29 -13.08
CA ILE A 198 -6.81 -11.29 -12.29
C ILE A 198 -7.20 -9.93 -11.69
N CYS A 199 -6.72 -8.81 -12.23
CA CYS A 199 -6.81 -7.53 -11.56
C CYS A 199 -6.90 -6.34 -12.53
N GLY A 200 -7.63 -5.31 -12.14
CA GLY A 200 -7.51 -3.97 -12.71
C GLY A 200 -6.29 -3.26 -12.13
N MET A 201 -5.33 -2.94 -12.97
CA MET A 201 -4.03 -2.36 -12.59
C MET A 201 -3.99 -0.86 -12.91
N GLY A 202 -3.78 -0.05 -11.89
CA GLY A 202 -3.63 1.39 -12.01
C GLY A 202 -2.30 1.88 -11.43
N VAL A 203 -1.73 2.92 -12.05
CA VAL A 203 -0.57 3.65 -11.51
C VAL A 203 -0.88 5.13 -11.51
N ALA A 204 -0.71 5.77 -10.37
CA ALA A 204 -0.94 7.20 -10.21
C ALA A 204 0.16 7.85 -9.36
N GLU A 205 0.53 9.07 -9.72
CA GLU A 205 1.43 9.91 -8.92
C GLU A 205 0.60 10.88 -8.07
N LEU A 206 0.70 10.77 -6.74
CA LEU A 206 -0.03 11.63 -5.81
C LEU A 206 0.57 13.04 -5.79
N LYS A 207 -0.29 14.05 -5.91
CA LYS A 207 0.10 15.46 -5.79
C LYS A 207 0.18 15.84 -4.33
N LEU A 208 1.38 16.24 -3.88
CA LEU A 208 1.64 16.62 -2.50
C LEU A 208 0.86 17.89 -2.13
N ALA A 209 0.49 18.00 -0.84
CA ALA A 209 0.10 19.27 -0.27
C ALA A 209 1.33 20.19 -0.31
N GLY A 210 1.23 21.34 -0.96
CA GLY A 210 2.29 22.35 -1.01
C GLY A 210 2.52 22.98 0.36
#